data_192a6332d00192dee7360f9a3f3ba48f
#
_entry.id   192a6332d00192dee7360f9a3f3ba48f
#
_cell.length_a   1.000
_cell.length_b   1.000
_cell.length_c   1.000
_cell.angle_alpha   90.00
_cell.angle_beta   90.00
_cell.angle_gamma   90.00
#
_symmetry.space_group_name_H-M   'P 1'
#
loop_
_entity.id
_entity.type
_entity.pdbx_description
1 polymer ?
#
loop_
_entity_poly.entity_id
_entity_poly.type
_entity_poly.pdbx_seq_one_letter_code
_entity_poly.pdbx_strand_id
1 'polypeptide(L)'
;EQEAIIETGFEHCVITAVAGSGKTTTLAYRIKHLLNEGHDPQRLLILMFNRSAREDFAKKLSRVINSQQLGLPEIRTYHSMGYRLYKRFINEGYLAPIQPDVLQEHEIHYQVWRLITQLAPQSLQDEIKRSKKEHVETASNFIDLVKSTLSSTDIVFEELEIADKYRYLIELFDRFEQWRKQERRITYADMLYEPVMAIHQNPALQRLVSNKMDIILVDEYQDTNEIQHLLLKYIAGTRARVTVVGDPDQTIYEFRGARPEFILNRFAEEFESPKELTLSYTFRYGHKIALLANHLISFNKGRKDVICLSHPSTPATEITKHNSTDDAR
;
A
#
# COMPACT_ATOMS: atom_id res chain seq x y z
N GLU A 1 11.50 12.86 19.79
CA GLU A 1 11.21 12.32 18.44
C GLU A 1 9.80 12.69 17.99
N GLN A 2 8.75 12.34 18.74
CA GLN A 2 7.36 12.63 18.37
C GLN A 2 7.11 14.13 18.19
N GLU A 3 7.57 14.96 19.13
CA GLU A 3 7.43 16.41 19.08
C GLU A 3 8.12 16.98 17.82
N ALA A 4 9.35 16.54 17.52
CA ALA A 4 10.07 16.97 16.33
C ALA A 4 9.34 16.62 15.02
N ILE A 5 8.58 15.50 14.99
CA ILE A 5 7.74 15.15 13.85
C ILE A 5 6.50 16.03 13.79
N ILE A 6 5.85 16.28 14.93
CA ILE A 6 4.63 17.09 15.02
C ILE A 6 4.91 18.53 14.55
N GLU A 7 6.04 19.10 14.94
CA GLU A 7 6.43 20.49 14.69
C GLU A 7 7.26 20.67 13.43
N THR A 8 7.56 19.60 12.68
CA THR A 8 8.28 19.70 11.41
C THR A 8 7.57 20.65 10.45
N GLY A 9 8.31 21.54 9.82
CA GLY A 9 7.81 22.55 8.91
C GLY A 9 7.15 21.99 7.63
N PHE A 10 6.89 22.90 6.68
CA PHE A 10 6.24 22.57 5.41
C PHE A 10 7.28 22.01 4.41
N GLU A 11 7.66 20.76 4.59
CA GLU A 11 8.66 20.05 3.79
C GLU A 11 8.24 18.59 3.55
N HIS A 12 8.89 17.89 2.61
CA HIS A 12 8.73 16.45 2.47
C HIS A 12 9.39 15.73 3.64
N CYS A 13 8.78 14.63 4.13
CA CYS A 13 9.32 13.89 5.27
C CYS A 13 9.22 12.38 5.03
N VAL A 14 10.27 11.66 5.43
CA VAL A 14 10.27 10.20 5.61
C VAL A 14 10.43 9.90 7.09
N ILE A 15 9.49 9.17 7.66
CA ILE A 15 9.50 8.80 9.06
C ILE A 15 9.68 7.29 9.17
N THR A 16 10.85 6.85 9.60
CA THR A 16 11.10 5.44 9.93
C THR A 16 10.67 5.19 11.38
N ALA A 17 9.73 4.28 11.59
CA ALA A 17 9.04 4.16 12.86
C ALA A 17 8.88 2.71 13.30
N VAL A 18 9.56 2.30 14.37
CA VAL A 18 9.50 0.94 14.89
C VAL A 18 8.10 0.54 15.36
N ALA A 19 7.87 -0.78 15.49
CA ALA A 19 6.61 -1.33 15.99
C ALA A 19 6.24 -0.75 17.35
N GLY A 20 5.01 -0.23 17.48
CA GLY A 20 4.52 0.31 18.76
C GLY A 20 5.08 1.67 19.16
N SER A 21 5.73 2.40 18.25
CA SER A 21 6.29 3.74 18.51
C SER A 21 5.27 4.88 18.57
N GLY A 22 4.00 4.57 18.35
CA GLY A 22 2.94 5.57 18.35
C GLY A 22 2.77 6.32 17.02
N LYS A 23 3.20 5.74 15.90
CA LYS A 23 3.04 6.31 14.52
C LYS A 23 1.72 7.04 14.32
N THR A 24 0.63 6.30 14.45
CA THR A 24 -0.74 6.80 14.22
C THR A 24 -1.11 7.98 15.15
N THR A 25 -0.63 7.96 16.39
CA THR A 25 -0.85 9.04 17.35
C THR A 25 -0.06 10.29 16.95
N THR A 26 1.20 10.12 16.63
CA THR A 26 2.08 11.21 16.20
C THR A 26 1.53 11.89 14.94
N LEU A 27 1.06 11.11 13.95
CA LEU A 27 0.42 11.66 12.75
C LEU A 27 -0.86 12.44 13.05
N ALA A 28 -1.71 11.96 13.98
CA ALA A 28 -2.92 12.68 14.37
C ALA A 28 -2.60 14.04 15.01
N TYR A 29 -1.57 14.11 15.87
CA TYR A 29 -1.13 15.36 16.47
C TYR A 29 -0.43 16.28 15.47
N ARG A 30 0.33 15.73 14.51
CA ARG A 30 0.90 16.52 13.40
C ARG A 30 -0.21 17.18 12.58
N ILE A 31 -1.26 16.45 12.24
CA ILE A 31 -2.42 17.04 11.53
C ILE A 31 -3.05 18.17 12.35
N LYS A 32 -3.24 17.96 13.67
CA LYS A 32 -3.74 19.01 14.54
C LYS A 32 -2.84 20.25 14.54
N HIS A 33 -1.53 20.06 14.59
CA HIS A 33 -0.55 21.15 14.53
C HIS A 33 -0.67 21.92 13.20
N LEU A 34 -0.68 21.23 12.06
CA LEU A 34 -0.82 21.83 10.73
C LEU A 34 -2.13 22.63 10.59
N LEU A 35 -3.25 22.11 11.11
CA LEU A 35 -4.53 22.83 11.09
C LEU A 35 -4.50 24.07 11.99
N ASN A 36 -3.81 24.03 13.14
CA ASN A 36 -3.62 25.19 14.02
C ASN A 36 -2.72 26.26 13.38
N GLU A 37 -1.76 25.86 12.54
CA GLU A 37 -0.94 26.76 11.72
C GLU A 37 -1.72 27.39 10.56
N GLY A 38 -3.00 27.04 10.37
CA GLY A 38 -3.87 27.64 9.38
C GLY A 38 -3.92 26.92 8.02
N HIS A 39 -3.37 25.70 7.93
CA HIS A 39 -3.52 24.90 6.72
C HIS A 39 -4.98 24.49 6.51
N ASP A 40 -5.44 24.60 5.24
CA ASP A 40 -6.81 24.27 4.84
C ASP A 40 -7.05 22.75 4.93
N PRO A 41 -8.01 22.27 5.76
CA PRO A 41 -8.32 20.86 5.87
C PRO A 41 -8.80 20.23 4.54
N GLN A 42 -9.42 21.01 3.64
CA GLN A 42 -9.85 20.53 2.32
C GLN A 42 -8.68 20.26 1.36
N ARG A 43 -7.50 20.78 1.68
CA ARG A 43 -6.26 20.58 0.91
C ARG A 43 -5.26 19.66 1.60
N LEU A 44 -5.72 18.98 2.64
CA LEU A 44 -4.96 18.00 3.39
C LEU A 44 -5.58 16.61 3.18
N LEU A 45 -4.79 15.66 2.64
CA LEU A 45 -5.19 14.30 2.34
C LEU A 45 -4.39 13.31 3.20
N ILE A 46 -5.08 12.34 3.79
CA ILE A 46 -4.46 11.22 4.46
C ILE A 46 -4.75 9.94 3.68
N LEU A 47 -3.69 9.23 3.28
CA LEU A 47 -3.77 7.94 2.62
C LEU A 47 -3.43 6.82 3.61
N MET A 48 -4.37 5.90 3.77
CA MET A 48 -4.25 4.75 4.65
C MET A 48 -4.17 3.47 3.83
N PHE A 49 -3.45 2.49 4.34
CA PHE A 49 -3.24 1.22 3.64
C PHE A 49 -4.55 0.45 3.42
N ASN A 50 -5.42 0.35 4.44
CA ASN A 50 -6.66 -0.41 4.35
C ASN A 50 -7.84 0.30 5.05
N ARG A 51 -9.04 -0.28 4.91
CA ARG A 51 -10.27 0.29 5.45
C ARG A 51 -10.30 0.33 6.97
N SER A 52 -9.84 -0.72 7.64
CA SER A 52 -9.81 -0.78 9.11
C SER A 52 -8.89 0.31 9.67
N ALA A 53 -7.66 0.43 9.14
CA ALA A 53 -6.73 1.48 9.53
C ALA A 53 -7.33 2.89 9.33
N ARG A 54 -8.03 3.11 8.21
CA ARG A 54 -8.72 4.37 7.94
C ARG A 54 -9.80 4.69 9.00
N GLU A 55 -10.63 3.71 9.34
CA GLU A 55 -11.72 3.90 10.32
C GLU A 55 -11.16 4.17 11.73
N ASP A 56 -10.11 3.46 12.13
CA ASP A 56 -9.47 3.64 13.42
C ASP A 56 -8.72 4.97 13.50
N PHE A 57 -8.06 5.36 12.40
CA PHE A 57 -7.43 6.67 12.32
C PHE A 57 -8.44 7.81 12.37
N ALA A 58 -9.56 7.71 11.68
CA ALA A 58 -10.63 8.71 11.69
C ALA A 58 -11.20 8.90 13.11
N LYS A 59 -11.45 7.79 13.85
CA LYS A 59 -11.88 7.84 15.26
C LYS A 59 -10.83 8.51 16.15
N LYS A 60 -9.54 8.21 15.93
CA LYS A 60 -8.44 8.82 16.71
C LYS A 60 -8.34 10.31 16.40
N LEU A 61 -8.38 10.68 15.13
CA LEU A 61 -8.27 12.07 14.71
C LEU A 61 -9.41 12.92 15.27
N SER A 62 -10.66 12.42 15.24
CA SER A 62 -11.83 13.12 15.80
C SER A 62 -11.76 13.36 17.32
N ARG A 63 -10.95 12.57 18.05
CA ARG A 63 -10.70 12.81 19.49
C ARG A 63 -9.62 13.86 19.74
N VAL A 64 -8.70 14.02 18.79
CA VAL A 64 -7.57 14.95 18.91
C VAL A 64 -7.91 16.33 18.39
N ILE A 65 -8.77 16.41 17.37
CA ILE A 65 -9.16 17.66 16.70
C ILE A 65 -10.59 18.05 17.10
N ASN A 66 -10.77 19.31 17.47
CA ASN A 66 -12.11 19.89 17.56
C ASN A 66 -12.63 20.19 16.12
N SER A 67 -13.40 19.27 15.55
CA SER A 67 -13.88 19.35 14.17
C SER A 67 -14.80 20.55 13.88
N GLN A 68 -15.46 21.10 14.90
CA GLN A 68 -16.31 22.28 14.75
C GLN A 68 -15.50 23.57 14.51
N GLN A 69 -14.27 23.62 14.99
CA GLN A 69 -13.39 24.77 14.84
C GLN A 69 -12.43 24.67 13.66
N LEU A 70 -11.86 23.49 13.42
CA LEU A 70 -10.76 23.32 12.46
C LEU A 70 -11.17 22.60 11.17
N GLY A 71 -12.34 21.97 11.14
CA GLY A 71 -12.71 21.05 10.08
C GLY A 71 -11.93 19.71 10.14
N LEU A 72 -12.28 18.79 9.27
CA LEU A 72 -11.59 17.49 9.17
C LEU A 72 -11.02 17.31 7.77
N PRO A 73 -9.76 16.86 7.65
CA PRO A 73 -9.16 16.53 6.38
C PRO A 73 -9.75 15.25 5.77
N GLU A 74 -9.52 15.07 4.48
CA GLU A 74 -9.96 13.88 3.76
C GLU A 74 -9.10 12.67 4.11
N ILE A 75 -9.70 11.57 4.59
CA ILE A 75 -9.03 10.31 4.90
C ILE A 75 -9.51 9.24 3.92
N ARG A 76 -8.61 8.65 3.13
CA ARG A 76 -8.91 7.64 2.12
C ARG A 76 -7.94 6.46 2.17
N THR A 77 -8.38 5.33 1.59
CA THR A 77 -7.44 4.30 1.14
C THR A 77 -7.02 4.60 -0.30
N TYR A 78 -5.90 4.04 -0.74
CA TYR A 78 -5.45 4.14 -2.14
C TYR A 78 -6.54 3.71 -3.13
N HIS A 79 -7.18 2.56 -2.88
CA HIS A 79 -8.25 2.04 -3.74
C HIS A 79 -9.49 2.97 -3.77
N SER A 80 -9.87 3.55 -2.62
CA SER A 80 -11.00 4.48 -2.60
C SER A 80 -10.69 5.79 -3.33
N MET A 81 -9.43 6.23 -3.32
CA MET A 81 -8.97 7.38 -4.08
C MET A 81 -8.92 7.06 -5.58
N GLY A 82 -8.32 5.93 -5.94
CA GLY A 82 -8.28 5.45 -7.33
C GLY A 82 -9.69 5.32 -7.92
N TYR A 83 -10.61 4.68 -7.20
CA TYR A 83 -11.99 4.51 -7.68
C TYR A 83 -12.76 5.83 -7.86
N ARG A 84 -12.50 6.82 -6.99
CA ARG A 84 -13.05 8.18 -7.19
C ARG A 84 -12.55 8.81 -8.49
N LEU A 85 -11.24 8.68 -8.77
CA LEU A 85 -10.65 9.18 -10.02
C LEU A 85 -11.18 8.40 -11.22
N TYR A 86 -11.32 7.08 -11.11
CA TYR A 86 -11.88 6.23 -12.15
C TYR A 86 -13.28 6.71 -12.56
N LYS A 87 -14.18 6.89 -11.58
CA LYS A 87 -15.53 7.42 -11.84
C LYS A 87 -15.51 8.81 -12.48
N ARG A 88 -14.62 9.68 -12.03
CA ARG A 88 -14.45 10.99 -12.60
C ARG A 88 -14.02 10.90 -14.07
N PHE A 89 -13.04 10.05 -14.38
CA PHE A 89 -12.55 9.87 -15.75
C PHE A 89 -13.60 9.27 -16.68
N ILE A 90 -14.46 8.39 -16.18
CA ILE A 90 -15.62 7.91 -16.94
C ILE A 90 -16.59 9.07 -17.22
N ASN A 91 -16.95 9.85 -16.23
CA ASN A 91 -17.89 10.98 -16.38
C ASN A 91 -17.36 12.07 -17.31
N GLU A 92 -16.05 12.27 -17.37
CA GLU A 92 -15.38 13.22 -18.25
C GLU A 92 -15.04 12.63 -19.63
N GLY A 93 -15.38 11.34 -19.88
CA GLY A 93 -15.20 10.66 -21.17
C GLY A 93 -13.79 10.16 -21.48
N TYR A 94 -12.90 10.13 -20.50
CA TYR A 94 -11.52 9.62 -20.66
C TYR A 94 -11.42 8.08 -20.55
N LEU A 95 -12.34 7.47 -19.81
CA LEU A 95 -12.41 6.01 -19.65
C LEU A 95 -13.80 5.51 -20.04
N ALA A 96 -13.86 4.27 -20.52
CA ALA A 96 -15.12 3.62 -20.87
C ALA A 96 -16.01 3.39 -19.64
N PRO A 97 -17.33 3.48 -19.79
CA PRO A 97 -18.27 3.12 -18.73
C PRO A 97 -18.10 1.66 -18.28
N ILE A 98 -18.26 1.45 -16.99
CA ILE A 98 -18.18 0.12 -16.36
C ILE A 98 -19.51 -0.25 -15.71
N GLN A 99 -19.72 -1.54 -15.48
CA GLN A 99 -20.81 -2.01 -14.65
C GLN A 99 -20.60 -1.56 -13.19
N PRO A 100 -21.68 -1.34 -12.42
CA PRO A 100 -21.57 -0.77 -11.07
C PRO A 100 -20.86 -1.71 -10.08
N ASP A 101 -20.96 -3.02 -10.31
CA ASP A 101 -20.46 -4.02 -9.38
C ASP A 101 -19.03 -4.47 -9.73
N VAL A 102 -18.17 -4.48 -8.72
CA VAL A 102 -16.82 -5.03 -8.79
C VAL A 102 -16.90 -6.56 -8.81
N LEU A 103 -16.08 -7.20 -9.66
CA LEU A 103 -15.97 -8.67 -9.70
C LEU A 103 -15.64 -9.23 -8.32
N GLN A 104 -16.45 -10.19 -7.88
CA GLN A 104 -16.22 -10.92 -6.65
C GLN A 104 -15.19 -12.04 -6.87
N GLU A 105 -14.51 -12.45 -5.82
CA GLU A 105 -13.48 -13.48 -5.86
C GLU A 105 -13.92 -14.76 -6.58
N HIS A 106 -15.14 -15.25 -6.31
CA HIS A 106 -15.68 -16.45 -6.94
C HIS A 106 -15.90 -16.29 -8.46
N GLU A 107 -16.26 -15.08 -8.94
CA GLU A 107 -16.41 -14.77 -10.37
C GLU A 107 -15.04 -14.76 -11.06
N ILE A 108 -14.05 -14.15 -10.41
CA ILE A 108 -12.64 -14.14 -10.87
C ILE A 108 -12.13 -15.57 -10.96
N HIS A 109 -12.27 -16.35 -9.88
CA HIS A 109 -11.81 -17.73 -9.82
C HIS A 109 -12.48 -18.62 -10.87
N TYR A 110 -13.78 -18.42 -11.13
CA TYR A 110 -14.49 -19.13 -12.21
C TYR A 110 -13.89 -18.83 -13.58
N GLN A 111 -13.67 -17.55 -13.90
CA GLN A 111 -13.11 -17.15 -15.19
C GLN A 111 -11.65 -17.58 -15.35
N VAL A 112 -10.86 -17.41 -14.29
CA VAL A 112 -9.45 -17.86 -14.26
C VAL A 112 -9.36 -19.37 -14.48
N TRP A 113 -10.20 -20.16 -13.79
CA TRP A 113 -10.24 -21.61 -14.00
C TRP A 113 -10.58 -21.98 -15.44
N ARG A 114 -11.54 -21.31 -16.05
CA ARG A 114 -11.91 -21.51 -17.46
C ARG A 114 -10.73 -21.25 -18.40
N LEU A 115 -9.99 -20.19 -18.13
CA LEU A 115 -8.79 -19.86 -18.92
C LEU A 115 -7.65 -20.85 -18.69
N ILE A 116 -7.39 -21.27 -17.46
CA ILE A 116 -6.38 -22.31 -17.17
C ILE A 116 -6.68 -23.58 -17.96
N THR A 117 -7.91 -24.05 -17.97
CA THR A 117 -8.29 -25.27 -18.69
C THR A 117 -8.14 -25.18 -20.22
N GLN A 118 -8.19 -23.97 -20.77
CA GLN A 118 -8.02 -23.70 -22.20
C GLN A 118 -6.56 -23.53 -22.62
N LEU A 119 -5.75 -22.92 -21.76
CA LEU A 119 -4.40 -22.44 -22.13
C LEU A 119 -3.28 -23.31 -21.59
N ALA A 120 -3.51 -24.01 -20.47
CA ALA A 120 -2.46 -24.82 -19.88
C ALA A 120 -2.06 -26.00 -20.77
N PRO A 121 -0.74 -26.28 -20.90
CA PRO A 121 -0.24 -27.39 -21.68
C PRO A 121 -0.85 -28.74 -21.28
N GLN A 122 -1.03 -29.65 -22.26
CA GLN A 122 -1.58 -30.99 -22.01
C GLN A 122 -0.81 -31.74 -20.92
N SER A 123 0.52 -31.54 -20.83
CA SER A 123 1.38 -32.17 -19.82
C SER A 123 1.05 -31.77 -18.39
N LEU A 124 0.38 -30.64 -18.16
CA LEU A 124 0.02 -30.13 -16.85
C LEU A 124 -1.43 -30.44 -16.45
N GLN A 125 -2.27 -30.95 -17.35
CA GLN A 125 -3.70 -31.11 -17.11
C GLN A 125 -4.04 -31.98 -15.88
N ASP A 126 -3.28 -33.04 -15.65
CA ASP A 126 -3.51 -33.93 -14.49
C ASP A 126 -3.05 -33.30 -13.16
N GLU A 127 -1.94 -32.55 -13.18
CA GLU A 127 -1.46 -31.77 -12.05
C GLU A 127 -2.50 -30.69 -11.65
N ILE A 128 -2.96 -29.93 -12.63
CA ILE A 128 -3.96 -28.86 -12.48
C ILE A 128 -5.30 -29.37 -11.92
N LYS A 129 -5.76 -30.53 -12.38
CA LYS A 129 -7.00 -31.13 -11.88
C LYS A 129 -6.90 -31.58 -10.42
N ARG A 130 -5.72 -32.06 -10.00
CA ARG A 130 -5.48 -32.51 -8.63
C ARG A 130 -5.39 -31.36 -7.62
N SER A 131 -4.81 -30.21 -8.05
CA SER A 131 -4.59 -29.03 -7.20
C SER A 131 -5.25 -27.76 -7.77
N LYS A 132 -6.51 -27.91 -8.22
CA LYS A 132 -7.29 -26.84 -8.85
C LYS A 132 -7.24 -25.52 -8.09
N LYS A 133 -7.47 -25.57 -6.76
CA LYS A 133 -7.53 -24.37 -5.90
C LYS A 133 -6.21 -23.61 -5.95
N GLU A 134 -5.09 -24.30 -5.80
CA GLU A 134 -3.76 -23.74 -5.80
C GLU A 134 -3.44 -23.04 -7.14
N HIS A 135 -3.74 -23.69 -8.28
CA HIS A 135 -3.52 -23.10 -9.59
C HIS A 135 -4.38 -21.87 -9.85
N VAL A 136 -5.63 -21.85 -9.38
CA VAL A 136 -6.51 -20.68 -9.51
C VAL A 136 -6.00 -19.54 -8.64
N GLU A 137 -5.59 -19.80 -7.41
CA GLU A 137 -5.02 -18.80 -6.52
C GLU A 137 -3.71 -18.23 -7.09
N THR A 138 -2.82 -19.09 -7.59
CA THR A 138 -1.56 -18.66 -8.23
C THR A 138 -1.80 -17.75 -9.44
N ALA A 139 -2.72 -18.15 -10.34
CA ALA A 139 -3.05 -17.34 -11.50
C ALA A 139 -3.73 -16.01 -11.13
N SER A 140 -4.60 -16.02 -10.12
CA SER A 140 -5.24 -14.79 -9.61
C SER A 140 -4.22 -13.85 -8.97
N ASN A 141 -3.29 -14.37 -8.19
CA ASN A 141 -2.19 -13.60 -7.60
C ASN A 141 -1.27 -13.01 -8.69
N PHE A 142 -1.00 -13.77 -9.75
CA PHE A 142 -0.23 -13.28 -10.89
C PHE A 142 -0.92 -12.08 -11.56
N ILE A 143 -2.24 -12.14 -11.78
CA ILE A 143 -3.03 -11.01 -12.32
C ILE A 143 -2.88 -9.78 -11.41
N ASP A 144 -3.01 -9.94 -10.10
CA ASP A 144 -2.90 -8.83 -9.15
C ASP A 144 -1.48 -8.25 -9.09
N LEU A 145 -0.45 -9.08 -9.20
CA LEU A 145 0.94 -8.64 -9.25
C LEU A 145 1.25 -7.83 -10.52
N VAL A 146 0.79 -8.28 -11.69
CA VAL A 146 0.91 -7.49 -12.93
C VAL A 146 0.25 -6.12 -12.77
N LYS A 147 -0.91 -6.05 -12.10
CA LYS A 147 -1.63 -4.79 -11.83
C LYS A 147 -1.05 -3.96 -10.67
N SER A 148 -0.03 -4.44 -10.02
CA SER A 148 0.67 -3.71 -8.95
C SER A 148 1.87 -2.90 -9.44
N THR A 149 2.24 -3.03 -10.72
CA THR A 149 3.45 -2.45 -11.35
C THR A 149 3.14 -1.84 -12.72
N LEU A 150 4.08 -1.08 -13.26
CA LEU A 150 4.11 -0.63 -14.66
C LEU A 150 4.78 -1.64 -15.61
N SER A 151 5.41 -2.67 -15.07
CA SER A 151 6.13 -3.68 -15.85
C SER A 151 5.16 -4.45 -16.76
N SER A 152 5.65 -4.90 -17.91
CA SER A 152 4.88 -5.80 -18.76
C SER A 152 4.71 -7.16 -18.09
N THR A 153 3.70 -7.91 -18.55
CA THR A 153 3.39 -9.24 -18.02
C THR A 153 4.57 -10.21 -18.13
N ASP A 154 5.36 -10.10 -19.23
CA ASP A 154 6.58 -10.91 -19.41
C ASP A 154 7.63 -10.58 -18.36
N ILE A 155 7.88 -9.29 -18.09
CA ILE A 155 8.84 -8.86 -17.07
C ILE A 155 8.43 -9.36 -15.69
N VAL A 156 7.15 -9.23 -15.32
CA VAL A 156 6.64 -9.74 -14.03
C VAL A 156 6.81 -11.27 -13.94
N PHE A 157 6.56 -12.00 -15.04
CA PHE A 157 6.74 -13.44 -15.07
C PHE A 157 8.20 -13.84 -14.82
N GLU A 158 9.17 -13.17 -15.45
CA GLU A 158 10.60 -13.42 -15.29
C GLU A 158 11.10 -13.01 -13.87
N GLU A 159 10.65 -11.85 -13.35
CA GLU A 159 11.01 -11.39 -12.00
C GLU A 159 10.55 -12.34 -10.88
N LEU A 160 9.43 -13.03 -11.10
CA LEU A 160 8.91 -14.01 -10.16
C LEU A 160 9.59 -15.40 -10.26
N GLU A 161 10.54 -15.56 -11.18
CA GLU A 161 11.25 -16.82 -11.41
C GLU A 161 10.31 -18.03 -11.59
N ILE A 162 9.13 -17.78 -12.20
CA ILE A 162 8.12 -18.81 -12.43
C ILE A 162 8.64 -19.81 -13.50
N ALA A 163 8.52 -21.10 -13.21
CA ALA A 163 8.98 -22.13 -14.15
C ALA A 163 8.26 -22.02 -15.52
N ASP A 164 9.02 -22.18 -16.61
CA ASP A 164 8.53 -22.02 -18.00
C ASP A 164 7.28 -22.83 -18.34
N LYS A 165 7.06 -23.96 -17.68
CA LYS A 165 5.83 -24.75 -17.85
C LYS A 165 4.55 -23.95 -17.55
N TYR A 166 4.65 -22.87 -16.79
CA TYR A 166 3.53 -21.96 -16.45
C TYR A 166 3.47 -20.69 -17.31
N ARG A 167 4.26 -20.59 -18.37
CA ARG A 167 4.30 -19.41 -19.25
C ARG A 167 2.94 -19.06 -19.88
N TYR A 168 2.02 -19.99 -19.88
CA TYR A 168 0.63 -19.73 -20.28
C TYR A 168 -0.07 -18.67 -19.41
N LEU A 169 0.46 -18.35 -18.21
CA LEU A 169 -0.07 -17.29 -17.36
C LEU A 169 -0.02 -15.91 -18.02
N ILE A 170 0.96 -15.68 -18.92
CA ILE A 170 1.08 -14.44 -19.70
C ILE A 170 -0.15 -14.29 -20.60
N GLU A 171 -0.45 -15.31 -21.43
CA GLU A 171 -1.63 -15.31 -22.29
C GLU A 171 -2.93 -15.33 -21.48
N LEU A 172 -2.94 -15.98 -20.32
CA LEU A 172 -4.08 -15.99 -19.42
C LEU A 172 -4.42 -14.58 -18.95
N PHE A 173 -3.42 -13.78 -18.56
CA PHE A 173 -3.62 -12.39 -18.18
C PHE A 173 -4.26 -11.59 -19.32
N ASP A 174 -3.71 -11.67 -20.54
CA ASP A 174 -4.22 -10.93 -21.69
C ASP A 174 -5.67 -11.31 -22.02
N ARG A 175 -6.00 -12.59 -21.96
CA ARG A 175 -7.37 -13.08 -22.20
C ARG A 175 -8.34 -12.68 -21.08
N PHE A 176 -7.86 -12.68 -19.83
CA PHE A 176 -8.66 -12.20 -18.70
C PHE A 176 -8.97 -10.71 -18.84
N GLU A 177 -7.97 -9.89 -19.19
CA GLU A 177 -8.13 -8.46 -19.42
C GLU A 177 -9.06 -8.18 -20.61
N GLN A 178 -8.93 -8.92 -21.71
CA GLN A 178 -9.83 -8.80 -22.84
C GLN A 178 -11.28 -9.11 -22.44
N TRP A 179 -11.51 -10.22 -21.77
CA TRP A 179 -12.83 -10.62 -21.29
C TRP A 179 -13.45 -9.56 -20.36
N ARG A 180 -12.75 -9.14 -19.30
CA ARG A 180 -13.32 -8.19 -18.36
C ARG A 180 -13.65 -6.84 -19.00
N LYS A 181 -12.83 -6.38 -19.95
CA LYS A 181 -13.06 -5.14 -20.70
C LYS A 181 -14.28 -5.25 -21.64
N GLN A 182 -14.45 -6.36 -22.31
CA GLN A 182 -15.64 -6.63 -23.13
C GLN A 182 -16.91 -6.65 -22.29
N GLU A 183 -16.87 -7.28 -21.12
CA GLU A 183 -17.97 -7.33 -20.16
C GLU A 183 -18.13 -6.02 -19.36
N ARG A 184 -17.25 -5.05 -19.55
CA ARG A 184 -17.20 -3.78 -18.80
C ARG A 184 -17.10 -4.00 -17.27
N ARG A 185 -16.40 -5.06 -16.86
CA ARG A 185 -16.20 -5.43 -15.45
C ARG A 185 -14.85 -4.98 -14.95
N ILE A 186 -14.75 -4.73 -13.66
CA ILE A 186 -13.49 -4.40 -12.98
C ILE A 186 -13.26 -5.31 -11.78
N THR A 187 -11.99 -5.60 -11.51
CA THR A 187 -11.54 -6.21 -10.26
C THR A 187 -11.30 -5.14 -9.20
N TYR A 188 -11.02 -5.56 -7.98
CA TYR A 188 -10.60 -4.63 -6.92
C TYR A 188 -9.29 -3.91 -7.28
N ALA A 189 -8.33 -4.61 -7.87
CA ALA A 189 -7.08 -4.02 -8.34
C ALA A 189 -7.32 -2.93 -9.41
N ASP A 190 -8.28 -3.12 -10.31
CA ASP A 190 -8.61 -2.16 -11.37
C ASP A 190 -9.14 -0.82 -10.85
N MET A 191 -9.71 -0.80 -9.65
CA MET A 191 -10.14 0.45 -9.02
C MET A 191 -8.99 1.46 -8.88
N LEU A 192 -7.78 0.95 -8.79
CA LEU A 192 -6.56 1.74 -8.66
C LEU A 192 -5.72 1.71 -9.95
N TYR A 193 -5.50 0.54 -10.52
CA TYR A 193 -4.65 0.33 -11.69
C TYR A 193 -5.12 1.15 -12.91
N GLU A 194 -6.37 1.01 -13.32
CA GLU A 194 -6.90 1.68 -14.53
C GLU A 194 -6.79 3.22 -14.48
N PRO A 195 -7.20 3.91 -13.41
CA PRO A 195 -7.03 5.36 -13.36
C PRO A 195 -5.55 5.79 -13.30
N VAL A 196 -4.67 5.03 -12.66
CA VAL A 196 -3.24 5.34 -12.61
C VAL A 196 -2.62 5.17 -13.99
N MET A 197 -2.95 4.10 -14.72
CA MET A 197 -2.50 3.88 -16.09
C MET A 197 -3.02 4.97 -17.04
N ALA A 198 -4.28 5.39 -16.88
CA ALA A 198 -4.82 6.49 -17.66
C ALA A 198 -4.06 7.81 -17.40
N ILE A 199 -3.73 8.12 -16.15
CA ILE A 199 -2.93 9.30 -15.79
C ILE A 199 -1.52 9.18 -16.37
N HIS A 200 -0.89 8.00 -16.27
CA HIS A 200 0.44 7.74 -16.76
C HIS A 200 0.57 7.98 -18.28
N GLN A 201 -0.44 7.56 -19.01
CA GLN A 201 -0.49 7.66 -20.47
C GLN A 201 -0.99 9.01 -21.00
N ASN A 202 -1.63 9.83 -20.15
CA ASN A 202 -2.26 11.07 -20.59
C ASN A 202 -1.86 12.29 -19.72
N PRO A 203 -0.98 13.16 -20.21
CA PRO A 203 -0.57 14.38 -19.50
C PRO A 203 -1.72 15.33 -19.14
N ALA A 204 -2.84 15.31 -19.87
CA ALA A 204 -4.00 16.11 -19.52
C ALA A 204 -4.66 15.60 -18.22
N LEU A 205 -4.77 14.29 -18.05
CA LEU A 205 -5.26 13.70 -16.80
C LEU A 205 -4.31 13.97 -15.63
N GLN A 206 -2.99 13.94 -15.87
CA GLN A 206 -2.01 14.28 -14.85
C GLN A 206 -2.23 15.72 -14.35
N ARG A 207 -2.38 16.70 -15.24
CA ARG A 207 -2.70 18.10 -14.87
C ARG A 207 -4.03 18.23 -14.14
N LEU A 208 -5.01 17.40 -14.49
CA LEU A 208 -6.33 17.41 -13.87
C LEU A 208 -6.30 16.99 -12.40
N VAL A 209 -5.43 16.04 -12.04
CA VAL A 209 -5.33 15.47 -10.67
C VAL A 209 -4.27 16.14 -9.79
N SER A 210 -3.20 16.66 -10.41
CA SER A 210 -2.05 17.22 -9.69
C SER A 210 -2.39 18.55 -8.99
N ASN A 211 -1.58 18.87 -7.96
CA ASN A 211 -1.56 20.18 -7.32
C ASN A 211 -2.89 20.62 -6.68
N LYS A 212 -3.76 19.66 -6.33
CA LYS A 212 -5.03 19.92 -5.62
C LYS A 212 -4.84 19.94 -4.11
N MET A 213 -3.82 19.25 -3.61
CA MET A 213 -3.50 19.17 -2.19
C MET A 213 -2.30 20.05 -1.88
N ASP A 214 -2.24 20.53 -0.63
CA ASP A 214 -1.06 21.21 -0.08
C ASP A 214 -0.24 20.24 0.76
N ILE A 215 -0.91 19.29 1.44
CA ILE A 215 -0.27 18.33 2.33
C ILE A 215 -0.88 16.94 2.09
N ILE A 216 -0.01 15.93 2.00
CA ILE A 216 -0.42 14.52 1.95
C ILE A 216 0.36 13.75 3.02
N LEU A 217 -0.36 13.00 3.86
CA LEU A 217 0.24 12.08 4.81
C LEU A 217 -0.09 10.63 4.39
N VAL A 218 0.89 9.76 4.48
CA VAL A 218 0.75 8.34 4.11
C VAL A 218 1.22 7.46 5.24
N ASP A 219 0.36 6.56 5.70
CA ASP A 219 0.69 5.57 6.74
C ASP A 219 1.02 4.20 6.13
N GLU A 220 1.83 3.41 6.82
CA GLU A 220 2.31 2.08 6.44
C GLU A 220 2.93 2.05 5.01
N TYR A 221 3.79 3.03 4.74
CA TYR A 221 4.35 3.24 3.38
C TYR A 221 5.28 2.11 2.92
N GLN A 222 5.81 1.29 3.83
CA GLN A 222 6.59 0.10 3.50
C GLN A 222 5.78 -0.96 2.73
N ASP A 223 4.44 -0.94 2.86
CA ASP A 223 3.55 -1.87 2.16
C ASP A 223 3.04 -1.32 0.81
N THR A 224 3.65 -0.24 0.33
CA THR A 224 3.27 0.43 -0.92
C THR A 224 3.83 -0.32 -2.13
N ASN A 225 2.99 -0.55 -3.15
CA ASN A 225 3.42 -1.02 -4.46
C ASN A 225 3.63 0.14 -5.45
N GLU A 226 4.15 -0.16 -6.65
CA GLU A 226 4.49 0.86 -7.64
C GLU A 226 3.28 1.69 -8.08
N ILE A 227 2.13 1.07 -8.32
CA ILE A 227 0.90 1.77 -8.73
C ILE A 227 0.39 2.73 -7.65
N GLN A 228 0.51 2.36 -6.37
CA GLN A 228 0.18 3.23 -5.25
C GLN A 228 1.16 4.41 -5.14
N HIS A 229 2.44 4.14 -5.28
CA HIS A 229 3.47 5.18 -5.28
C HIS A 229 3.25 6.20 -6.41
N LEU A 230 2.95 5.73 -7.63
CA LEU A 230 2.64 6.58 -8.78
C LEU A 230 1.38 7.43 -8.55
N LEU A 231 0.32 6.86 -7.98
CA LEU A 231 -0.86 7.63 -7.62
C LEU A 231 -0.50 8.78 -6.68
N LEU A 232 0.28 8.48 -5.62
CA LEU A 232 0.76 9.49 -4.68
C LEU A 232 1.52 10.60 -5.41
N LYS A 233 2.47 10.23 -6.26
CA LYS A 233 3.29 11.17 -7.04
C LYS A 233 2.44 12.07 -7.95
N TYR A 234 1.47 11.49 -8.66
CA TYR A 234 0.59 12.26 -9.54
C TYR A 234 -0.32 13.22 -8.78
N ILE A 235 -0.90 12.81 -7.64
CA ILE A 235 -1.75 13.67 -6.83
C ILE A 235 -0.93 14.80 -6.19
N ALA A 236 0.24 14.49 -5.69
CA ALA A 236 1.13 15.47 -5.07
C ALA A 236 1.54 16.56 -6.06
N GLY A 237 1.92 16.15 -7.27
CA GLY A 237 2.49 17.07 -8.26
C GLY A 237 3.73 17.79 -7.71
N THR A 238 3.84 19.08 -7.96
CA THR A 238 4.92 19.93 -7.45
C THR A 238 4.52 20.75 -6.21
N ARG A 239 3.22 20.72 -5.86
CA ARG A 239 2.67 21.58 -4.80
C ARG A 239 2.65 20.92 -3.44
N ALA A 240 2.13 19.70 -3.35
CA ALA A 240 1.92 19.06 -2.06
C ALA A 240 3.23 18.69 -1.38
N ARG A 241 3.32 18.96 -0.09
CA ARG A 241 4.36 18.38 0.77
C ARG A 241 3.86 17.04 1.30
N VAL A 242 4.68 16.02 1.12
CA VAL A 242 4.32 14.63 1.42
C VAL A 242 5.09 14.15 2.63
N THR A 243 4.37 13.62 3.62
CA THR A 243 4.95 12.92 4.77
C THR A 243 4.59 11.45 4.65
N VAL A 244 5.58 10.58 4.56
CA VAL A 244 5.38 9.11 4.60
C VAL A 244 5.90 8.55 5.90
N VAL A 245 5.18 7.59 6.47
CA VAL A 245 5.61 6.89 7.68
C VAL A 245 5.48 5.38 7.47
N GLY A 246 6.45 4.64 7.97
CA GLY A 246 6.45 3.19 7.89
C GLY A 246 7.63 2.56 8.63
N ASP A 247 7.62 1.24 8.65
CA ASP A 247 8.69 0.42 9.19
C ASP A 247 9.16 -0.59 8.12
N PRO A 248 10.30 -0.34 7.47
CA PRO A 248 10.80 -1.25 6.43
C PRO A 248 10.99 -2.70 6.91
N ASP A 249 11.27 -2.90 8.20
CA ASP A 249 11.44 -4.23 8.81
C ASP A 249 10.09 -4.94 9.04
N GLN A 250 8.95 -4.29 8.80
CA GLN A 250 7.60 -4.85 8.92
C GLN A 250 6.91 -5.06 7.56
N THR A 251 7.60 -5.05 6.45
CA THR A 251 7.03 -5.35 5.12
C THR A 251 6.60 -6.81 5.07
N ILE A 252 5.28 -7.05 4.97
CA ILE A 252 4.69 -8.40 4.92
C ILE A 252 3.83 -8.63 3.68
N TYR A 253 3.74 -7.66 2.78
CA TYR A 253 2.91 -7.71 1.57
C TYR A 253 3.73 -7.73 0.27
N GLU A 254 5.00 -8.16 0.30
CA GLU A 254 5.82 -8.31 -0.91
C GLU A 254 5.16 -9.25 -1.93
N PHE A 255 4.47 -10.30 -1.46
CA PHE A 255 3.69 -11.20 -2.32
C PHE A 255 2.50 -10.53 -3.03
N ARG A 256 2.16 -9.29 -2.67
CA ARG A 256 1.17 -8.41 -3.33
C ARG A 256 1.82 -7.24 -4.06
N GLY A 257 3.12 -7.32 -4.31
CA GLY A 257 3.88 -6.29 -5.01
C GLY A 257 4.34 -5.13 -4.15
N ALA A 258 4.20 -5.18 -2.81
CA ALA A 258 4.81 -4.20 -1.93
C ALA A 258 6.33 -4.27 -2.05
N ARG A 259 6.99 -3.11 -2.08
CA ARG A 259 8.45 -2.99 -2.21
C ARG A 259 8.97 -2.04 -1.15
N PRO A 260 9.76 -2.52 -0.16
CA PRO A 260 10.33 -1.67 0.88
C PRO A 260 11.26 -0.58 0.32
N GLU A 261 11.77 -0.74 -0.91
CA GLU A 261 12.59 0.27 -1.59
C GLU A 261 11.88 1.62 -1.73
N PHE A 262 10.54 1.64 -1.75
CA PHE A 262 9.81 2.91 -1.83
C PHE A 262 10.04 3.79 -0.61
N ILE A 263 10.08 3.21 0.61
CA ILE A 263 10.37 3.97 1.82
C ILE A 263 11.88 4.13 2.07
N LEU A 264 12.68 3.15 1.63
CA LEU A 264 14.13 3.16 1.85
C LEU A 264 14.85 4.19 0.97
N ASN A 265 14.54 4.23 -0.33
CA ASN A 265 15.31 4.98 -1.34
C ASN A 265 14.43 5.80 -2.29
N ARG A 266 13.44 5.17 -2.94
CA ARG A 266 12.66 5.78 -4.04
C ARG A 266 11.96 7.08 -3.66
N PHE A 267 11.43 7.17 -2.44
CA PHE A 267 10.80 8.40 -1.99
C PHE A 267 11.81 9.56 -1.94
N ALA A 268 13.02 9.33 -1.42
CA ALA A 268 14.05 10.36 -1.34
C ALA A 268 14.60 10.76 -2.71
N GLU A 269 14.59 9.86 -3.68
CA GLU A 269 15.01 10.13 -5.06
C GLU A 269 13.96 10.93 -5.84
N GLU A 270 12.67 10.69 -5.58
CA GLU A 270 11.56 11.23 -6.38
C GLU A 270 10.87 12.46 -5.76
N PHE A 271 11.05 12.68 -4.45
CA PHE A 271 10.57 13.86 -3.73
C PHE A 271 11.78 14.67 -3.21
N GLU A 272 11.82 15.96 -3.55
CA GLU A 272 12.97 16.83 -3.30
C GLU A 272 13.40 16.85 -1.82
N SER A 273 14.60 16.35 -1.56
CA SER A 273 15.31 16.46 -0.27
C SER A 273 14.43 16.24 0.98
N PRO A 274 13.77 15.10 1.13
CA PRO A 274 12.89 14.89 2.27
C PRO A 274 13.68 14.87 3.57
N LYS A 275 13.10 15.46 4.62
CA LYS A 275 13.62 15.35 5.98
C LYS A 275 13.44 13.94 6.49
N GLU A 276 14.52 13.31 6.91
CA GLU A 276 14.48 11.98 7.53
C GLU A 276 14.30 12.13 9.05
N LEU A 277 13.28 11.44 9.58
CA LEU A 277 12.94 11.45 11.01
C LEU A 277 12.72 10.01 11.48
N THR A 278 12.89 9.77 12.77
CA THR A 278 12.74 8.44 13.35
C THR A 278 11.82 8.44 14.56
N LEU A 279 11.13 7.31 14.76
CA LEU A 279 10.44 6.93 15.99
C LEU A 279 11.04 5.61 16.45
N SER A 280 12.03 5.67 17.31
CA SER A 280 12.82 4.52 17.78
C SER A 280 12.31 3.90 19.07
N TYR A 281 11.43 4.60 19.82
CA TYR A 281 10.91 4.10 21.09
C TYR A 281 9.60 3.35 20.92
N THR A 282 9.57 2.08 21.36
CA THR A 282 8.32 1.31 21.46
C THR A 282 7.64 1.49 22.82
N PHE A 283 6.32 1.67 22.79
CA PHE A 283 5.44 1.69 23.99
C PHE A 283 4.65 0.39 24.14
N ARG A 284 4.89 -0.60 23.27
CA ARG A 284 4.10 -1.83 23.18
C ARG A 284 4.67 -2.96 24.02
N TYR A 285 6.00 -3.06 24.10
CA TYR A 285 6.69 -4.16 24.78
C TYR A 285 8.01 -3.69 25.43
N GLY A 286 8.43 -4.42 26.47
CA GLY A 286 9.60 -4.09 27.25
C GLY A 286 10.94 -4.48 26.59
N HIS A 287 12.01 -4.12 27.27
CA HIS A 287 13.39 -4.18 26.77
C HIS A 287 13.81 -5.58 26.26
N LYS A 288 13.40 -6.66 26.92
CA LYS A 288 13.77 -8.04 26.50
C LYS A 288 13.28 -8.39 25.09
N ILE A 289 12.02 -8.00 24.76
CA ILE A 289 11.47 -8.22 23.41
C ILE A 289 12.13 -7.28 22.41
N ALA A 290 12.35 -6.02 22.78
CA ALA A 290 13.05 -5.07 21.90
C ALA A 290 14.44 -5.59 21.50
N LEU A 291 15.21 -6.15 22.42
CA LEU A 291 16.52 -6.76 22.13
C LEU A 291 16.41 -7.95 21.18
N LEU A 292 15.44 -8.85 21.41
CA LEU A 292 15.23 -10.00 20.53
C LEU A 292 14.81 -9.57 19.13
N ALA A 293 13.91 -8.60 19.02
CA ALA A 293 13.49 -8.02 17.75
C ALA A 293 14.68 -7.40 17.00
N ASN A 294 15.48 -6.57 17.67
CA ASN A 294 16.68 -5.97 17.07
C ASN A 294 17.67 -7.02 16.58
N HIS A 295 17.88 -8.07 17.36
CA HIS A 295 18.75 -9.18 16.97
C HIS A 295 18.21 -9.88 15.71
N LEU A 296 16.91 -10.17 15.66
CA LEU A 296 16.28 -10.80 14.49
C LEU A 296 16.43 -9.94 13.23
N ILE A 297 16.02 -8.66 13.30
CA ILE A 297 16.06 -7.76 12.14
C ILE A 297 17.47 -7.37 11.71
N SER A 298 18.50 -7.56 12.56
CA SER A 298 19.89 -7.30 12.18
C SER A 298 20.39 -8.18 11.03
N PHE A 299 19.69 -9.30 10.74
CA PHE A 299 19.98 -10.17 9.60
C PHE A 299 19.38 -9.68 8.28
N ASN A 300 18.44 -8.72 8.32
CA ASN A 300 17.86 -8.11 7.11
C ASN A 300 18.92 -7.28 6.38
N LYS A 301 18.98 -7.43 5.06
CA LYS A 301 19.84 -6.61 4.19
C LYS A 301 19.09 -5.35 3.75
N GLY A 302 19.83 -4.26 3.53
CA GLY A 302 19.26 -3.02 2.94
C GLY A 302 18.29 -2.26 3.84
N ARG A 303 18.36 -2.43 5.16
CA ARG A 303 17.51 -1.75 6.15
C ARG A 303 18.05 -0.36 6.55
N LYS A 304 17.18 0.49 7.11
CA LYS A 304 17.60 1.69 7.84
C LYS A 304 18.20 1.28 9.19
N ASP A 305 19.28 1.96 9.61
CA ASP A 305 19.92 1.68 10.90
C ASP A 305 19.17 2.32 12.07
N VAL A 306 17.95 1.82 12.31
CA VAL A 306 17.11 2.24 13.43
C VAL A 306 16.98 1.08 14.41
N ILE A 307 17.35 1.35 15.67
CA ILE A 307 17.29 0.37 16.77
C ILE A 307 15.98 0.64 17.54
N CYS A 308 15.19 -0.43 17.77
CA CYS A 308 14.01 -0.37 18.62
C CYS A 308 14.40 -0.33 20.09
N LEU A 309 14.05 0.74 20.78
CA LEU A 309 14.26 0.94 22.22
C LEU A 309 12.93 0.84 22.98
N SER A 310 12.87 0.14 24.10
CA SER A 310 11.70 0.18 24.95
C SER A 310 11.66 1.52 25.71
N HIS A 311 10.51 2.22 25.66
CA HIS A 311 10.35 3.47 26.41
C HIS A 311 10.36 3.17 27.92
N PRO A 312 10.96 4.03 28.77
CA PRO A 312 11.04 3.80 30.21
C PRO A 312 9.69 3.58 30.92
N SER A 313 8.60 4.14 30.40
CA SER A 313 7.25 3.93 30.94
C SER A 313 6.60 2.61 30.51
N THR A 314 7.25 1.84 29.61
CA THR A 314 6.69 0.58 29.14
C THR A 314 6.81 -0.50 30.23
N PRO A 315 5.73 -1.25 30.54
CA PRO A 315 5.80 -2.31 31.52
C PRO A 315 6.85 -3.36 31.20
N ALA A 316 7.47 -3.95 32.21
CA ALA A 316 8.39 -5.04 32.02
C ALA A 316 7.70 -6.23 31.32
N THR A 317 8.37 -6.81 30.32
CA THR A 317 7.85 -7.97 29.61
C THR A 317 8.47 -9.24 30.18
N GLU A 318 7.63 -10.20 30.51
CA GLU A 318 8.04 -11.55 30.91
C GLU A 318 8.03 -12.48 29.68
N ILE A 319 9.10 -13.25 29.52
CA ILE A 319 9.23 -14.23 28.43
C ILE A 319 9.26 -15.61 29.09
N THR A 320 8.25 -16.42 28.81
CA THR A 320 8.17 -17.81 29.26
C THR A 320 8.37 -18.75 28.08
N LYS A 321 9.19 -19.79 28.27
CA LYS A 321 9.39 -20.84 27.27
C LYS A 321 8.59 -22.06 27.66
N HIS A 322 7.62 -22.43 26.82
CA HIS A 322 6.89 -23.68 26.96
C HIS A 322 7.40 -24.70 25.93
N ASN A 323 7.88 -25.86 26.40
CA ASN A 323 8.16 -26.99 25.52
C ASN A 323 6.86 -27.81 25.46
N SER A 324 6.15 -27.75 24.36
CA SER A 324 5.03 -28.66 24.09
C SER A 324 5.59 -29.93 23.47
N THR A 325 5.28 -31.09 24.06
CA THR A 325 5.59 -32.40 23.50
C THR A 325 4.49 -32.92 22.57
N ASP A 326 3.39 -32.15 22.43
CA ASP A 326 2.31 -32.47 21.50
C ASP A 326 2.56 -31.78 20.17
N ASP A 327 2.85 -32.57 19.14
CA ASP A 327 2.75 -32.15 17.76
C ASP A 327 1.34 -31.66 17.52
N ALA A 328 1.20 -30.37 17.20
CA ALA A 328 -0.06 -29.81 16.77
C ALA A 328 -0.51 -30.55 15.49
N ARG A 329 -1.56 -31.37 15.61
CA ARG A 329 -2.24 -31.99 14.48
C ARG A 329 -3.14 -31.00 13.78
#